data_34f6eddf3990fea0c5d228ec04774982
#
_entry.id   34f6eddf3990fea0c5d228ec04774982
#
_cell.length_a   1.000
_cell.length_b   1.000
_cell.length_c   1.000
_cell.angle_alpha   90.00
_cell.angle_beta   90.00
_cell.angle_gamma   90.00
#
_symmetry.space_group_name_H-M   'P 1'
#
loop_
_entity.id
_entity.type
_entity.pdbx_description
1 polymer ?
#
loop_
_entity_poly.entity_id
_entity_poly.type
_entity_poly.pdbx_seq_one_letter_code
_entity_poly.pdbx_strand_id
1 'polypeptide(L)'
;TGIGLCLIGNSIGYKTIIVMNDNQTQEKKDMLRNIGADLKLVPPKPYKDEGNYVKVAKRVAEELKSTNNHGVVWANQFDNTANAKGHYETTGPEIWEQTDGKVDGFVCSSGTGGTIGGVSSYLKEKNKDIKIYLSDPTGSALYNYIKNGELKSEGGSITEGIGSSRVTANFAEAKIDGAFSISDHES
;
A
#
# COMPACT_ATOMS: atom_id res chain seq x y z
N THR A 1 5.91 -4.56 -3.20
CA THR A 1 4.78 -5.41 -3.67
C THR A 1 5.06 -5.98 -5.05
N GLY A 2 5.38 -5.14 -6.06
CA GLY A 2 5.62 -5.61 -7.44
C GLY A 2 6.68 -6.72 -7.54
N ILE A 3 7.80 -6.58 -6.83
CA ILE A 3 8.87 -7.59 -6.77
C ILE A 3 8.33 -8.91 -6.19
N GLY A 4 7.64 -8.85 -5.05
CA GLY A 4 7.08 -10.05 -4.41
C GLY A 4 6.04 -10.75 -5.30
N LEU A 5 5.12 -10.00 -5.91
CA LEU A 5 4.14 -10.56 -6.84
C LEU A 5 4.80 -11.19 -8.08
N CYS A 6 5.87 -10.57 -8.61
CA CYS A 6 6.60 -11.14 -9.74
C CYS A 6 7.31 -12.44 -9.39
N LEU A 7 7.99 -12.50 -8.23
CA LEU A 7 8.65 -13.73 -7.76
C LEU A 7 7.67 -14.89 -7.58
N ILE A 8 6.55 -14.63 -6.88
CA ILE A 8 5.51 -15.66 -6.68
C ILE A 8 4.84 -16.01 -8.01
N GLY A 9 4.47 -15.01 -8.83
CA GLY A 9 3.87 -15.27 -10.13
C GLY A 9 4.74 -16.13 -11.03
N ASN A 10 6.03 -15.84 -11.11
CA ASN A 10 6.98 -16.62 -11.89
C ASN A 10 7.13 -18.06 -11.34
N SER A 11 7.16 -18.22 -10.01
CA SER A 11 7.30 -19.57 -9.39
C SER A 11 6.15 -20.51 -9.70
N ILE A 12 4.98 -19.97 -10.02
CA ILE A 12 3.77 -20.73 -10.37
C ILE A 12 3.40 -20.61 -11.87
N GLY A 13 4.31 -20.08 -12.70
CA GLY A 13 4.18 -20.01 -14.14
C GLY A 13 3.32 -18.87 -14.70
N TYR A 14 3.06 -17.83 -13.90
CA TYR A 14 2.33 -16.66 -14.38
C TYR A 14 3.26 -15.64 -15.04
N LYS A 15 2.76 -14.99 -16.09
CA LYS A 15 3.38 -13.81 -16.68
C LYS A 15 3.01 -12.59 -15.87
N THR A 16 4.00 -11.86 -15.36
CA THR A 16 3.77 -10.71 -14.50
C THR A 16 4.04 -9.40 -15.24
N ILE A 17 3.07 -8.50 -15.25
CA ILE A 17 3.18 -7.15 -15.80
C ILE A 17 3.14 -6.16 -14.65
N ILE A 18 4.16 -5.29 -14.55
CA ILE A 18 4.26 -4.26 -13.53
C ILE A 18 4.16 -2.88 -14.18
N VAL A 19 3.18 -2.10 -13.77
CA VAL A 19 3.03 -0.69 -14.17
C VAL A 19 3.48 0.20 -13.03
N MET A 20 4.43 1.08 -13.26
CA MET A 20 4.96 1.99 -12.24
C MET A 20 5.40 3.32 -12.85
N ASN A 21 5.54 4.35 -12.00
CA ASN A 21 6.07 5.63 -12.44
C ASN A 21 7.53 5.52 -12.88
N ASP A 22 7.90 6.27 -13.92
CA ASP A 22 9.25 6.27 -14.49
C ASP A 22 10.30 6.97 -13.61
N ASN A 23 9.88 7.78 -12.64
CA ASN A 23 10.75 8.46 -11.68
C ASN A 23 11.17 7.58 -10.48
N GLN A 24 10.77 6.31 -10.45
CA GLN A 24 11.26 5.37 -9.42
C GLN A 24 12.75 5.05 -9.62
N THR A 25 13.41 4.60 -8.54
CA THR A 25 14.85 4.31 -8.55
C THR A 25 15.24 3.27 -9.62
N GLN A 26 16.46 3.38 -10.14
CA GLN A 26 16.94 2.45 -11.18
C GLN A 26 17.03 1.02 -10.64
N GLU A 27 17.45 0.86 -9.39
CA GLU A 27 17.55 -0.46 -8.72
C GLU A 27 16.21 -1.20 -8.70
N LYS A 28 15.11 -0.50 -8.43
CA LYS A 28 13.75 -1.11 -8.46
C LYS A 28 13.39 -1.60 -9.86
N LYS A 29 13.71 -0.80 -10.89
CA LYS A 29 13.45 -1.13 -12.29
C LYS A 29 14.27 -2.34 -12.74
N ASP A 30 15.55 -2.35 -12.40
CA ASP A 30 16.47 -3.41 -12.79
C ASP A 30 16.14 -4.73 -12.05
N MET A 31 15.80 -4.65 -10.75
CA MET A 31 15.32 -5.80 -10.03
C MET A 31 14.10 -6.43 -10.71
N LEU A 32 13.09 -5.62 -11.06
CA LEU A 32 11.87 -6.12 -11.73
C LEU A 32 12.17 -6.76 -13.08
N ARG A 33 13.05 -6.17 -13.88
CA ARG A 33 13.47 -6.75 -15.18
C ARG A 33 14.22 -8.06 -15.00
N ASN A 34 15.15 -8.09 -14.04
CA ASN A 34 15.98 -9.28 -13.77
C ASN A 34 15.17 -10.47 -13.29
N ILE A 35 14.07 -10.25 -12.57
CA ILE A 35 13.15 -11.32 -12.15
C ILE A 35 12.06 -11.61 -13.18
N GLY A 36 12.14 -11.06 -14.40
CA GLY A 36 11.29 -11.41 -15.53
C GLY A 36 9.95 -10.67 -15.62
N ALA A 37 9.79 -9.54 -14.95
CA ALA A 37 8.59 -8.71 -15.11
C ALA A 37 8.57 -8.01 -16.49
N ASP A 38 7.41 -7.99 -17.14
CA ASP A 38 7.10 -7.04 -18.21
C ASP A 38 6.84 -5.67 -17.56
N LEU A 39 7.85 -4.78 -17.61
CA LEU A 39 7.83 -3.50 -16.92
C LEU A 39 7.31 -2.38 -17.83
N LYS A 40 6.17 -1.79 -17.47
CA LYS A 40 5.56 -0.64 -18.13
C LYS A 40 5.78 0.63 -17.29
N LEU A 41 6.61 1.54 -17.78
CA LEU A 41 6.89 2.82 -17.15
C LEU A 41 5.92 3.87 -17.66
N VAL A 42 5.37 4.68 -16.75
CA VAL A 42 4.48 5.80 -17.06
C VAL A 42 4.95 7.07 -16.34
N PRO A 43 4.71 8.27 -16.89
CA PRO A 43 5.00 9.51 -16.17
C PRO A 43 4.24 9.61 -14.85
N PRO A 44 4.83 10.20 -13.78
CA PRO A 44 4.15 10.39 -12.52
C PRO A 44 2.96 11.35 -12.69
N LYS A 45 1.78 10.86 -12.31
CA LYS A 45 0.52 11.61 -12.39
C LYS A 45 -0.27 11.45 -11.09
N PRO A 46 -1.00 12.50 -10.64
CA PRO A 46 -1.89 12.39 -9.49
C PRO A 46 -3.00 11.36 -9.76
N TYR A 47 -3.56 10.77 -8.70
CA TYR A 47 -4.55 9.69 -8.82
C TYR A 47 -5.80 10.06 -9.65
N LYS A 48 -6.21 11.35 -9.63
CA LYS A 48 -7.34 11.84 -10.43
C LYS A 48 -7.09 11.86 -11.96
N ASP A 49 -5.82 11.84 -12.39
CA ASP A 49 -5.44 11.81 -13.81
C ASP A 49 -5.57 10.38 -14.36
N GLU A 50 -6.10 10.23 -15.58
CA GLU A 50 -6.24 8.92 -16.24
C GLU A 50 -4.89 8.28 -16.60
N GLY A 51 -3.80 9.06 -16.71
CA GLY A 51 -2.44 8.57 -16.89
C GLY A 51 -1.79 8.05 -15.60
N ASN A 52 -2.47 8.09 -14.44
CA ASN A 52 -1.95 7.54 -13.20
C ASN A 52 -1.69 6.02 -13.33
N TYR A 53 -0.54 5.56 -12.84
CA TYR A 53 -0.10 4.17 -13.00
C TYR A 53 -1.11 3.12 -12.50
N VAL A 54 -1.90 3.41 -11.48
CA VAL A 54 -2.95 2.51 -10.96
C VAL A 54 -4.05 2.34 -11.99
N LYS A 55 -4.50 3.45 -12.60
CA LYS A 55 -5.53 3.44 -13.65
C LYS A 55 -5.02 2.81 -14.94
N VAL A 56 -3.76 3.07 -15.30
CA VAL A 56 -3.11 2.41 -16.45
C VAL A 56 -3.03 0.91 -16.22
N ALA A 57 -2.63 0.45 -15.03
CA ALA A 57 -2.59 -0.97 -14.68
C ALA A 57 -3.97 -1.64 -14.81
N LYS A 58 -5.04 -0.95 -14.38
CA LYS A 58 -6.41 -1.43 -14.54
C LYS A 58 -6.77 -1.62 -16.00
N ARG A 59 -6.51 -0.61 -16.87
CA ARG A 59 -6.80 -0.71 -18.31
C ARG A 59 -6.02 -1.84 -18.98
N VAL A 60 -4.73 -1.98 -18.67
CA VAL A 60 -3.91 -3.10 -19.19
C VAL A 60 -4.52 -4.45 -18.79
N ALA A 61 -4.99 -4.59 -17.56
CA ALA A 61 -5.64 -5.82 -17.11
C ALA A 61 -6.97 -6.08 -17.84
N GLU A 62 -7.77 -5.05 -18.08
CA GLU A 62 -9.04 -5.14 -18.80
C GLU A 62 -8.84 -5.50 -20.29
N GLU A 63 -7.86 -4.89 -20.95
CA GLU A 63 -7.46 -5.20 -22.33
C GLU A 63 -7.01 -6.66 -22.46
N LEU A 64 -6.16 -7.11 -21.52
CA LEU A 64 -5.69 -8.50 -21.53
C LEU A 64 -6.79 -9.51 -21.26
N LYS A 65 -7.78 -9.18 -20.43
CA LYS A 65 -8.95 -10.07 -20.22
C LYS A 65 -9.74 -10.34 -21.48
N SER A 66 -9.80 -9.37 -22.41
CA SER A 66 -10.50 -9.54 -23.67
C SER A 66 -9.74 -10.38 -24.70
N THR A 67 -8.42 -10.52 -24.54
CA THR A 67 -7.54 -11.17 -25.53
C THR A 67 -6.86 -12.44 -25.04
N ASN A 68 -6.89 -12.70 -23.71
CA ASN A 68 -6.19 -13.82 -23.09
C ASN A 68 -7.17 -14.85 -22.54
N ASN A 69 -7.13 -16.08 -23.08
CA ASN A 69 -8.00 -17.18 -22.67
C ASN A 69 -7.56 -17.85 -21.36
N HIS A 70 -6.37 -17.53 -20.82
CA HIS A 70 -5.82 -18.15 -19.59
C HIS A 70 -6.18 -17.37 -18.32
N GLY A 71 -6.97 -16.30 -18.46
CA GLY A 71 -7.34 -15.44 -17.33
C GLY A 71 -6.31 -14.36 -17.01
N VAL A 72 -6.78 -13.31 -16.33
CA VAL A 72 -5.96 -12.18 -15.91
C VAL A 72 -6.36 -11.76 -14.49
N VAL A 73 -5.38 -11.62 -13.61
CA VAL A 73 -5.56 -11.10 -12.25
C VAL A 73 -4.96 -9.71 -12.16
N TRP A 74 -5.79 -8.71 -11.84
CA TRP A 74 -5.30 -7.41 -11.43
C TRP A 74 -5.19 -7.36 -9.90
N ALA A 75 -3.96 -7.31 -9.38
CA ALA A 75 -3.70 -7.38 -7.94
C ALA A 75 -4.30 -6.20 -7.16
N ASN A 76 -4.39 -4.99 -7.80
CA ASN A 76 -5.03 -3.79 -7.22
C ASN A 76 -4.68 -3.56 -5.75
N GLN A 77 -3.38 -3.45 -5.44
CA GLN A 77 -2.86 -3.45 -4.06
C GLN A 77 -3.49 -2.40 -3.13
N PHE A 78 -4.06 -1.32 -3.66
CA PHE A 78 -4.67 -0.25 -2.85
C PHE A 78 -6.08 -0.60 -2.38
N ASP A 79 -6.88 -1.26 -3.23
CA ASP A 79 -8.31 -1.46 -2.96
C ASP A 79 -8.72 -2.94 -2.90
N ASN A 80 -7.81 -3.86 -3.21
CA ASN A 80 -8.01 -5.28 -2.92
C ASN A 80 -7.70 -5.55 -1.44
N THR A 81 -8.73 -5.80 -0.64
CA THR A 81 -8.60 -6.02 0.80
C THR A 81 -7.88 -7.30 1.20
N ALA A 82 -7.55 -8.17 0.23
CA ALA A 82 -6.63 -9.29 0.46
C ALA A 82 -5.27 -8.81 1.01
N ASN A 83 -4.87 -7.57 0.72
CA ASN A 83 -3.67 -6.95 1.30
C ASN A 83 -3.82 -6.77 2.82
N ALA A 84 -4.86 -6.09 3.30
CA ALA A 84 -5.11 -5.94 4.74
C ALA A 84 -5.38 -7.29 5.41
N LYS A 85 -6.11 -8.20 4.75
CA LYS A 85 -6.37 -9.54 5.24
C LYS A 85 -5.08 -10.33 5.45
N GLY A 86 -4.11 -10.27 4.53
CA GLY A 86 -2.81 -10.91 4.69
C GLY A 86 -2.10 -10.45 5.97
N HIS A 87 -2.06 -9.14 6.23
CA HIS A 87 -1.47 -8.59 7.46
C HIS A 87 -2.26 -8.95 8.73
N TYR A 88 -3.57 -9.06 8.64
CA TYR A 88 -4.42 -9.54 9.74
C TYR A 88 -4.12 -11.00 10.09
N GLU A 89 -3.91 -11.86 9.07
CA GLU A 89 -3.69 -13.31 9.25
C GLU A 89 -2.22 -13.66 9.59
N THR A 90 -1.26 -12.77 9.32
CA THR A 90 0.18 -13.05 9.54
C THR A 90 0.85 -12.01 10.42
N THR A 91 1.05 -10.77 9.95
CA THR A 91 1.83 -9.74 10.64
C THR A 91 1.25 -9.36 12.01
N GLY A 92 -0.08 -9.27 12.12
CA GLY A 92 -0.76 -9.00 13.40
C GLY A 92 -0.50 -10.09 14.44
N PRO A 93 -0.74 -11.39 14.13
CA PRO A 93 -0.38 -12.51 14.99
C PRO A 93 1.11 -12.54 15.37
N GLU A 94 2.02 -12.35 14.40
CA GLU A 94 3.47 -12.35 14.63
C GLU A 94 3.88 -11.27 15.64
N ILE A 95 3.37 -10.05 15.49
CA ILE A 95 3.62 -8.97 16.45
C ILE A 95 3.13 -9.36 17.85
N TRP A 96 1.92 -9.88 17.96
CA TRP A 96 1.33 -10.28 19.23
C TRP A 96 2.12 -11.38 19.92
N GLU A 97 2.51 -12.41 19.19
CA GLU A 97 3.28 -13.54 19.71
C GLU A 97 4.71 -13.13 20.11
N GLN A 98 5.41 -12.37 19.24
CA GLN A 98 6.79 -11.93 19.49
C GLN A 98 6.92 -10.95 20.65
N THR A 99 5.83 -10.29 21.03
CA THR A 99 5.77 -9.38 22.18
C THR A 99 5.16 -10.03 23.43
N ASP A 100 4.87 -11.32 23.42
CA ASP A 100 4.14 -12.02 24.49
C ASP A 100 2.81 -11.33 24.85
N GLY A 101 2.14 -10.72 23.86
CA GLY A 101 0.92 -9.95 24.03
C GLY A 101 1.08 -8.63 24.79
N LYS A 102 2.32 -8.17 25.00
CA LYS A 102 2.62 -6.92 25.70
C LYS A 102 2.78 -5.76 24.72
N VAL A 103 1.68 -5.35 24.12
CA VAL A 103 1.60 -4.25 23.16
C VAL A 103 0.69 -3.16 23.72
N ASP A 104 1.25 -2.00 24.05
CA ASP A 104 0.47 -0.83 24.49
C ASP A 104 0.10 0.09 23.31
N GLY A 105 0.93 0.09 22.27
CA GLY A 105 0.70 0.91 21.09
C GLY A 105 1.37 0.36 19.83
N PHE A 106 0.81 0.71 18.69
CA PHE A 106 1.33 0.40 17.37
C PHE A 106 1.33 1.67 16.50
N VAL A 107 2.47 2.04 15.98
CA VAL A 107 2.65 3.20 15.10
C VAL A 107 3.11 2.69 13.73
N CYS A 108 2.44 3.12 12.68
CA CYS A 108 2.76 2.69 11.32
C CYS A 108 2.48 3.80 10.31
N SER A 109 3.34 3.94 9.32
CA SER A 109 3.06 4.75 8.14
C SER A 109 2.12 4.01 7.18
N SER A 110 1.51 4.73 6.25
CA SER A 110 0.56 4.15 5.30
C SER A 110 0.86 4.55 3.85
N GLY A 111 1.06 3.57 2.99
CA GLY A 111 0.98 3.72 1.54
C GLY A 111 -0.36 3.18 1.03
N THR A 112 -0.51 1.87 0.95
CA THR A 112 -1.77 1.21 0.57
C THR A 112 -2.78 1.11 1.73
N GLY A 113 -2.32 1.20 2.96
CA GLY A 113 -3.12 0.98 4.15
C GLY A 113 -3.22 -0.47 4.60
N GLY A 114 -2.66 -1.42 3.83
CA GLY A 114 -2.79 -2.85 4.15
C GLY A 114 -2.22 -3.23 5.50
N THR A 115 -1.01 -2.78 5.81
CA THR A 115 -0.35 -3.10 7.09
C THR A 115 -1.12 -2.52 8.27
N ILE A 116 -1.38 -1.21 8.25
CA ILE A 116 -2.10 -0.56 9.36
C ILE A 116 -3.54 -1.08 9.49
N GLY A 117 -4.20 -1.39 8.35
CA GLY A 117 -5.54 -1.98 8.32
C GLY A 117 -5.59 -3.35 8.98
N GLY A 118 -4.77 -4.27 8.52
CA GLY A 118 -4.75 -5.66 9.02
C GLY A 118 -4.24 -5.77 10.45
N VAL A 119 -3.08 -5.14 10.75
CA VAL A 119 -2.47 -5.20 12.08
C VAL A 119 -3.35 -4.53 13.13
N SER A 120 -3.89 -3.34 12.86
CA SER A 120 -4.76 -2.66 13.83
C SER A 120 -6.03 -3.44 14.12
N SER A 121 -6.63 -4.05 13.11
CA SER A 121 -7.81 -4.89 13.28
C SER A 121 -7.51 -6.07 14.21
N TYR A 122 -6.41 -6.79 13.95
CA TYR A 122 -5.99 -7.93 14.78
C TYR A 122 -5.66 -7.51 16.22
N LEU A 123 -4.83 -6.48 16.41
CA LEU A 123 -4.42 -6.04 17.73
C LEU A 123 -5.61 -5.53 18.57
N LYS A 124 -6.54 -4.78 17.96
CA LYS A 124 -7.75 -4.30 18.63
C LYS A 124 -8.73 -5.42 19.02
N GLU A 125 -8.71 -6.56 18.33
CA GLU A 125 -9.46 -7.75 18.76
C GLU A 125 -8.85 -8.41 19.99
N LYS A 126 -7.50 -8.42 20.09
CA LYS A 126 -6.79 -8.97 21.25
C LYS A 126 -6.92 -8.07 22.47
N ASN A 127 -6.74 -6.77 22.30
CA ASN A 127 -6.89 -5.78 23.37
C ASN A 127 -7.34 -4.44 22.77
N LYS A 128 -8.55 -3.99 23.13
CA LYS A 128 -9.14 -2.73 22.64
C LYS A 128 -8.41 -1.48 23.12
N ASP A 129 -7.63 -1.59 24.20
CA ASP A 129 -6.92 -0.45 24.80
C ASP A 129 -5.61 -0.12 24.07
N ILE A 130 -5.09 -1.04 23.25
CA ILE A 130 -3.90 -0.80 22.40
C ILE A 130 -4.13 0.44 21.53
N LYS A 131 -3.20 1.39 21.58
CA LYS A 131 -3.27 2.63 20.83
C LYS A 131 -2.69 2.46 19.44
N ILE A 132 -3.42 2.85 18.42
CA ILE A 132 -3.00 2.77 17.01
C ILE A 132 -2.82 4.17 16.46
N TYR A 133 -1.63 4.47 15.99
CA TYR A 133 -1.32 5.78 15.42
C TYR A 133 -0.79 5.67 13.99
N LEU A 134 -1.27 6.58 13.15
CA LEU A 134 -0.72 6.79 11.82
C LEU A 134 0.45 7.78 11.92
N SER A 135 1.61 7.39 11.39
CA SER A 135 2.72 8.30 11.09
C SER A 135 2.64 8.67 9.61
N ASP A 136 2.25 9.90 9.30
CA ASP A 136 1.92 10.33 7.93
C ASP A 136 2.89 11.41 7.46
N PRO A 137 3.50 11.29 6.25
CA PRO A 137 4.42 12.32 5.78
C PRO A 137 3.66 13.61 5.41
N THR A 138 4.33 14.75 5.51
CA THR A 138 3.81 16.01 4.97
C THR A 138 3.45 15.83 3.48
N GLY A 139 2.39 16.48 3.01
CA GLY A 139 1.89 16.30 1.64
C GLY A 139 0.88 15.14 1.47
N SER A 140 0.77 14.23 2.44
CA SER A 140 -0.33 13.28 2.51
C SER A 140 -1.63 13.93 2.99
N ALA A 141 -2.78 13.37 2.64
CA ALA A 141 -4.09 13.82 3.12
C ALA A 141 -4.62 13.01 4.31
N LEU A 142 -3.95 11.90 4.68
CA LEU A 142 -4.50 10.96 5.67
C LEU A 142 -4.42 11.53 7.10
N TYR A 143 -3.38 12.30 7.41
CA TYR A 143 -3.29 12.99 8.71
C TYR A 143 -4.51 13.89 8.95
N ASN A 144 -4.82 14.78 8.00
CA ASN A 144 -5.97 15.68 8.11
C ASN A 144 -7.29 14.90 8.13
N TYR A 145 -7.38 13.80 7.37
CA TYR A 145 -8.54 12.93 7.39
C TYR A 145 -8.80 12.33 8.79
N ILE A 146 -7.77 11.82 9.46
CA ILE A 146 -7.90 11.25 10.81
C ILE A 146 -8.19 12.34 11.85
N LYS A 147 -7.55 13.52 11.74
CA LYS A 147 -7.71 14.59 12.72
C LYS A 147 -9.00 15.39 12.58
N ASN A 148 -9.40 15.67 11.34
CA ASN A 148 -10.43 16.67 11.03
C ASN A 148 -11.58 16.10 10.17
N GLY A 149 -11.48 14.85 9.70
CA GLY A 149 -12.43 14.26 8.76
C GLY A 149 -12.29 14.74 7.31
N GLU A 150 -11.24 15.50 6.97
CA GLU A 150 -11.05 16.11 5.66
C GLU A 150 -9.84 15.56 4.93
N LEU A 151 -10.02 15.15 3.67
CA LEU A 151 -8.91 14.77 2.77
C LEU A 151 -8.24 16.03 2.21
N LYS A 152 -7.32 16.61 2.97
CA LYS A 152 -6.57 17.80 2.61
C LYS A 152 -5.07 17.54 2.71
N SER A 153 -4.35 17.71 1.60
CA SER A 153 -2.89 17.64 1.56
C SER A 153 -2.28 19.00 1.80
N GLU A 154 -1.27 19.07 2.66
CA GLU A 154 -0.50 20.29 2.96
C GLU A 154 0.99 19.99 2.91
N GLY A 155 1.76 20.82 2.17
CA GLY A 155 3.19 20.60 1.98
C GLY A 155 3.51 19.52 0.96
N GLY A 156 4.66 18.90 1.10
CA GLY A 156 5.18 17.81 0.26
C GLY A 156 6.23 17.02 1.01
N SER A 157 6.59 15.85 0.51
CA SER A 157 7.63 15.00 1.07
C SER A 157 8.44 14.34 -0.05
N ILE A 158 9.71 14.06 0.24
CA ILE A 158 10.59 13.27 -0.62
C ILE A 158 10.45 11.76 -0.39
N THR A 159 9.66 11.36 0.61
CA THR A 159 9.46 9.93 0.94
C THR A 159 8.74 9.20 -0.19
N GLU A 160 9.16 7.96 -0.44
CA GLU A 160 8.55 7.08 -1.42
C GLU A 160 7.76 5.94 -0.76
N GLY A 161 6.58 5.64 -1.30
CA GLY A 161 5.80 4.48 -0.91
C GLY A 161 4.89 4.67 0.30
N ILE A 162 4.93 5.83 0.94
CA ILE A 162 4.04 6.22 2.02
C ILE A 162 3.34 7.55 1.70
N GLY A 163 2.26 7.85 2.42
CA GLY A 163 1.39 8.99 2.14
C GLY A 163 0.36 8.69 1.04
N SER A 164 -0.82 9.27 1.17
CA SER A 164 -1.91 9.12 0.20
C SER A 164 -2.77 10.38 0.11
N SER A 165 -3.27 10.68 -1.07
CA SER A 165 -4.27 11.74 -1.30
C SER A 165 -5.71 11.25 -1.19
N ARG A 166 -5.93 9.97 -0.87
CA ARG A 166 -7.24 9.35 -0.75
C ARG A 166 -7.28 8.26 0.31
N VAL A 167 -8.44 7.94 0.81
CA VAL A 167 -8.70 6.74 1.60
C VAL A 167 -8.80 5.55 0.63
N THR A 168 -7.93 4.58 0.80
CA THR A 168 -7.97 3.31 0.06
C THR A 168 -8.89 2.32 0.78
N ALA A 169 -9.36 1.26 0.09
CA ALA A 169 -10.19 0.25 0.75
C ALA A 169 -9.43 -0.45 1.89
N ASN A 170 -8.13 -0.70 1.73
CA ASN A 170 -7.30 -1.28 2.79
C ASN A 170 -7.14 -0.34 3.99
N PHE A 171 -6.99 0.98 3.78
CA PHE A 171 -6.88 1.95 4.86
C PHE A 171 -8.20 2.12 5.61
N ALA A 172 -9.35 2.00 4.94
CA ALA A 172 -10.67 2.09 5.53
C ALA A 172 -10.92 1.00 6.61
N GLU A 173 -10.21 -0.13 6.54
CA GLU A 173 -10.26 -1.20 7.55
C GLU A 173 -9.53 -0.84 8.85
N ALA A 174 -8.65 0.18 8.83
CA ALA A 174 -7.79 0.51 9.95
C ALA A 174 -8.55 1.08 11.15
N LYS A 175 -8.18 0.65 12.36
CA LYS A 175 -8.74 1.07 13.64
C LYS A 175 -7.80 2.08 14.29
N ILE A 176 -7.78 3.31 13.80
CA ILE A 176 -6.80 4.35 14.14
C ILE A 176 -7.33 5.24 15.26
N ASP A 177 -6.54 5.43 16.33
CA ASP A 177 -6.87 6.31 17.46
C ASP A 177 -6.36 7.74 17.26
N GLY A 178 -5.34 7.93 16.40
CA GLY A 178 -4.80 9.26 16.10
C GLY A 178 -3.72 9.24 15.04
N ALA A 179 -3.21 10.42 14.69
CA ALA A 179 -2.18 10.55 13.67
C ALA A 179 -1.16 11.65 14.02
N PHE A 180 0.05 11.49 13.50
CA PHE A 180 1.13 12.47 13.51
C PHE A 180 1.52 12.82 12.07
N SER A 181 1.71 14.12 11.81
CA SER A 181 2.31 14.59 10.57
C SER A 181 3.82 14.71 10.76
N ILE A 182 4.60 14.01 9.95
CA ILE A 182 6.06 13.94 10.06
C ILE A 182 6.67 14.63 8.85
N SER A 183 7.54 15.60 9.10
CA SER A 183 8.28 16.29 8.04
C SER A 183 9.50 15.47 7.58
N ASP A 184 10.02 15.76 6.38
CA ASP A 184 11.24 15.13 5.87
C ASP A 184 12.46 15.38 6.75
N HIS A 185 12.44 16.47 7.55
CA HIS A 185 13.53 16.81 8.47
C HIS A 185 13.48 15.96 9.76
N GLU A 186 12.31 15.45 10.12
CA GLU A 186 12.10 14.63 11.32
C GLU A 186 12.24 13.13 11.04
N SER A 187 12.22 12.73 9.77
CA SER A 187 12.32 11.34 9.35
C SER A 187 13.75 10.98 8.95
#